data_eeec8bd1217f54fcf111c4d25be92006
#
_entry.id   eeec8bd1217f54fcf111c4d25be92006
#
_cell.length_a   1.000
_cell.length_b   1.000
_cell.length_c   1.000
_cell.angle_alpha   90.00
_cell.angle_beta   90.00
_cell.angle_gamma   90.00
#
_symmetry.space_group_name_H-M   'P 1'
#
loop_
_entity.id
_entity.type
_entity.pdbx_description
1 polymer ?
#
loop_
_entity_poly.entity_id
_entity_poly.type
_entity_poly.pdbx_seq_one_letter_code
_entity_poly.pdbx_strand_id
1 'polypeptide(L)'
;IYATARYVDQGGGKRNGSFAIYLEPWHADILDLLELKKNHGDESLRARDLFYGIWMPDAFMEAVKSDKPWYLMCPDMCQGLSDCYGDKFTKLYNHYVSIGKFKSKILARELWYKILDSQMETGTPYLCYKDSANIKSNQCNLGTIKSSNLCTEIIEYSDKDQTAVCNLASIGLPKFVKKDGTFDYEELHAVAKIVA
;
A
#
# COMPACT_ATOMS: atom_id res chain seq x y z
N ILE A 1 -9.29 -13.66 5.27
CA ILE A 1 -8.91 -12.32 5.79
C ILE A 1 -10.18 -11.48 6.08
N TYR A 2 -11.14 -11.38 5.16
CA TYR A 2 -12.36 -10.59 5.37
C TYR A 2 -13.15 -11.05 6.60
N ALA A 3 -13.43 -12.34 6.74
CA ALA A 3 -14.07 -12.89 7.93
C ALA A 3 -13.23 -12.68 9.19
N THR A 4 -11.91 -12.78 9.07
CA THR A 4 -10.97 -12.53 10.18
C THR A 4 -11.01 -11.07 10.64
N ALA A 5 -11.09 -10.12 9.73
CA ALA A 5 -11.18 -8.70 10.06
C ALA A 5 -12.42 -8.34 10.89
N ARG A 6 -13.53 -9.05 10.66
CA ARG A 6 -14.76 -8.89 11.45
C ARG A 6 -14.70 -9.52 12.83
N TYR A 7 -13.86 -10.52 12.99
CA TYR A 7 -13.72 -11.29 14.22
C TYR A 7 -12.68 -10.69 15.17
N VAL A 8 -11.55 -10.20 14.64
CA VAL A 8 -10.47 -9.64 15.44
C VAL A 8 -10.81 -8.22 15.88
N ASP A 9 -10.72 -7.97 17.17
CA ASP A 9 -10.92 -6.65 17.74
C ASP A 9 -9.68 -6.17 18.53
N GLN A 10 -9.69 -4.89 18.89
CA GLN A 10 -8.69 -4.26 19.75
C GLN A 10 -9.38 -3.70 21.00
N GLY A 11 -8.71 -3.77 22.15
CA GLY A 11 -9.19 -3.13 23.36
C GLY A 11 -10.48 -3.73 23.95
N GLY A 12 -10.66 -5.05 23.88
CA GLY A 12 -11.76 -5.78 24.53
C GLY A 12 -13.13 -5.45 23.94
N GLY A 13 -13.27 -5.50 22.63
CA GLY A 13 -14.53 -5.32 21.91
C GLY A 13 -14.93 -3.87 21.64
N LYS A 14 -14.09 -2.89 22.01
CA LYS A 14 -14.39 -1.47 21.82
C LYS A 14 -13.94 -0.92 20.47
N ARG A 15 -12.99 -1.58 19.81
CA ARG A 15 -12.46 -1.20 18.50
C ARG A 15 -12.29 -2.43 17.63
N ASN A 16 -12.94 -2.46 16.49
CA ASN A 16 -12.78 -3.53 15.52
C ASN A 16 -11.38 -3.48 14.92
N GLY A 17 -10.81 -4.67 14.62
CA GLY A 17 -9.59 -4.80 13.85
C GLY A 17 -9.79 -4.28 12.42
N SER A 18 -8.74 -3.76 11.82
CA SER A 18 -8.75 -3.28 10.44
C SER A 18 -7.52 -3.78 9.70
N PHE A 19 -7.69 -4.13 8.44
CA PHE A 19 -6.64 -4.67 7.60
C PHE A 19 -6.55 -3.88 6.29
N ALA A 20 -5.32 -3.58 5.88
CA ALA A 20 -5.04 -3.11 4.52
C ALA A 20 -4.38 -4.22 3.72
N ILE A 21 -4.87 -4.44 2.51
CA ILE A 21 -4.34 -5.41 1.56
C ILE A 21 -3.65 -4.64 0.44
N TYR A 22 -2.37 -4.90 0.26
CA TYR A 22 -1.57 -4.30 -0.78
C TYR A 22 -1.32 -5.29 -1.91
N LEU A 23 -1.48 -4.83 -3.15
CA LEU A 23 -1.21 -5.62 -4.34
C LEU A 23 -0.48 -4.78 -5.38
N GLU A 24 0.40 -5.40 -6.15
CA GLU A 24 1.09 -4.73 -7.24
C GLU A 24 0.27 -4.83 -8.54
N PRO A 25 0.31 -3.82 -9.44
CA PRO A 25 -0.54 -3.79 -10.64
C PRO A 25 -0.22 -4.87 -11.68
N TRP A 26 0.91 -5.57 -11.55
CA TRP A 26 1.26 -6.70 -12.41
C TRP A 26 0.62 -8.02 -11.97
N HIS A 27 -0.01 -8.08 -10.80
CA HIS A 27 -0.64 -9.30 -10.29
C HIS A 27 -1.85 -9.71 -11.14
N ALA A 28 -2.00 -11.00 -11.38
CA ALA A 28 -3.08 -11.54 -12.20
C ALA A 28 -4.49 -11.17 -11.73
N ASP A 29 -4.65 -11.01 -10.41
CA ASP A 29 -5.95 -10.75 -9.77
C ASP A 29 -6.17 -9.26 -9.47
N ILE A 30 -5.42 -8.37 -10.11
CA ILE A 30 -5.54 -6.92 -9.86
C ILE A 30 -6.94 -6.38 -10.17
N LEU A 31 -7.57 -6.90 -11.23
CA LEU A 31 -8.92 -6.49 -11.62
C LEU A 31 -9.96 -6.93 -10.58
N ASP A 32 -9.83 -8.14 -10.05
CA ASP A 32 -10.71 -8.65 -9.00
C ASP A 32 -10.57 -7.84 -7.72
N LEU A 33 -9.33 -7.43 -7.35
CA LEU A 33 -9.10 -6.56 -6.19
C LEU A 33 -9.85 -5.23 -6.31
N LEU A 34 -9.91 -4.64 -7.49
CA LEU A 34 -10.60 -3.37 -7.72
C LEU A 34 -12.14 -3.49 -7.57
N GLU A 35 -12.67 -4.72 -7.68
CA GLU A 35 -14.11 -4.98 -7.53
C GLU A 35 -14.54 -5.23 -6.06
N LEU A 36 -13.59 -5.56 -5.16
CA LEU A 36 -13.91 -6.06 -3.82
C LEU A 36 -14.69 -5.07 -2.94
N LYS A 37 -14.58 -3.77 -3.17
CA LYS A 37 -15.24 -2.74 -2.37
C LYS A 37 -16.41 -2.05 -3.07
N LYS A 38 -16.71 -2.40 -4.30
CA LYS A 38 -17.81 -1.79 -5.06
C LYS A 38 -19.16 -1.97 -4.37
N ASN A 39 -20.06 -0.97 -4.56
CA ASN A 39 -21.35 -0.90 -3.92
C ASN A 39 -22.45 -1.76 -4.62
N HIS A 40 -22.11 -2.37 -5.75
CA HIS A 40 -23.03 -3.18 -6.56
C HIS A 40 -22.40 -4.53 -6.92
N GLY A 41 -23.22 -5.44 -7.44
CA GLY A 41 -22.81 -6.78 -7.86
C GLY A 41 -23.00 -7.83 -6.79
N ASP A 42 -22.39 -9.00 -6.96
CA ASP A 42 -22.53 -10.15 -6.07
C ASP A 42 -21.86 -9.91 -4.72
N GLU A 43 -22.62 -9.91 -3.65
CA GLU A 43 -22.14 -9.71 -2.27
C GLU A 43 -21.12 -10.75 -1.82
N SER A 44 -21.21 -11.98 -2.34
CA SER A 44 -20.25 -13.05 -2.01
C SER A 44 -18.83 -12.76 -2.50
N LEU A 45 -18.70 -11.88 -3.49
CA LEU A 45 -17.44 -11.42 -4.08
C LEU A 45 -16.95 -10.09 -3.48
N ARG A 46 -17.58 -9.59 -2.43
CA ARG A 46 -17.24 -8.29 -1.80
C ARG A 46 -16.52 -8.48 -0.46
N ALA A 47 -15.62 -7.56 -0.18
CA ALA A 47 -14.88 -7.50 1.08
C ALA A 47 -14.72 -6.03 1.52
N ARG A 48 -15.87 -5.35 1.75
CA ARG A 48 -15.95 -3.90 1.96
C ARG A 48 -15.31 -3.40 3.25
N ASP A 49 -15.17 -4.26 4.27
CA ASP A 49 -14.57 -3.89 5.55
C ASP A 49 -13.03 -3.89 5.52
N LEU A 50 -12.45 -4.30 4.38
CA LEU A 50 -11.00 -4.22 4.17
C LEU A 50 -10.62 -2.91 3.46
N PHE A 51 -9.37 -2.51 3.68
CA PHE A 51 -8.74 -1.41 2.95
C PHE A 51 -7.81 -1.98 1.87
N TYR A 52 -7.65 -1.26 0.78
CA TYR A 52 -6.88 -1.72 -0.38
C TYR A 52 -5.87 -0.66 -0.80
N GLY A 53 -4.66 -1.10 -1.13
CA GLY A 53 -3.60 -0.27 -1.67
C GLY A 53 -2.94 -0.92 -2.89
N ILE A 54 -2.56 -0.11 -3.85
CA ILE A 54 -1.73 -0.51 -4.98
C ILE A 54 -0.29 -0.14 -4.66
N TRP A 55 0.58 -1.16 -4.62
CA TRP A 55 2.02 -1.00 -4.45
C TRP A 55 2.67 -0.91 -5.83
N MET A 56 2.83 0.30 -6.33
CA MET A 56 2.99 0.62 -7.74
C MET A 56 4.45 0.84 -8.12
N PRO A 57 5.03 0.01 -9.01
CA PRO A 57 6.36 0.26 -9.56
C PRO A 57 6.33 1.38 -10.60
N ASP A 58 7.42 2.15 -10.71
CA ASP A 58 7.58 3.22 -11.69
C ASP A 58 7.40 2.72 -13.13
N ALA A 59 7.81 1.48 -13.40
CA ALA A 59 7.61 0.83 -14.70
C ALA A 59 6.14 0.80 -15.14
N PHE A 60 5.18 0.66 -14.23
CA PHE A 60 3.75 0.73 -14.55
C PHE A 60 3.36 2.15 -14.96
N MET A 61 3.80 3.18 -14.22
CA MET A 61 3.50 4.57 -14.55
C MET A 61 4.12 5.00 -15.90
N GLU A 62 5.31 4.52 -16.21
CA GLU A 62 5.91 4.73 -17.53
C GLU A 62 5.12 4.03 -18.65
N ALA A 63 4.57 2.84 -18.38
CA ALA A 63 3.68 2.16 -19.32
C ALA A 63 2.36 2.93 -19.51
N VAL A 64 1.77 3.48 -18.45
CA VAL A 64 0.57 4.35 -18.50
C VAL A 64 0.83 5.60 -19.35
N LYS A 65 1.96 6.28 -19.09
CA LYS A 65 2.36 7.47 -19.82
C LYS A 65 2.54 7.20 -21.32
N SER A 66 3.14 6.07 -21.64
CA SER A 66 3.47 5.67 -23.02
C SER A 66 2.37 4.85 -23.70
N ASP A 67 1.24 4.62 -23.03
CA ASP A 67 0.10 3.80 -23.48
C ASP A 67 0.49 2.41 -23.99
N LYS A 68 1.38 1.76 -23.24
CA LYS A 68 1.91 0.44 -23.60
C LYS A 68 1.06 -0.69 -23.01
N PRO A 69 1.12 -1.88 -23.61
CA PRO A 69 0.56 -3.08 -22.97
C PRO A 69 1.23 -3.34 -21.62
N TRP A 70 0.40 -3.73 -20.65
CA TRP A 70 0.82 -4.18 -19.34
C TRP A 70 0.40 -5.64 -19.15
N TYR A 71 1.29 -6.47 -18.65
CA TYR A 71 1.11 -7.91 -18.58
C TYR A 71 0.83 -8.32 -17.15
N LEU A 72 -0.25 -9.08 -16.96
CA LEU A 72 -0.68 -9.58 -15.67
C LEU A 72 -0.12 -10.98 -15.45
N MET A 73 0.56 -11.18 -14.31
CA MET A 73 1.37 -12.35 -14.02
C MET A 73 0.94 -13.04 -12.74
N CYS A 74 1.14 -14.34 -12.67
CA CYS A 74 0.99 -15.12 -11.45
C CYS A 74 2.30 -15.08 -10.66
N PRO A 75 2.29 -14.72 -9.36
CA PRO A 75 3.51 -14.64 -8.55
C PRO A 75 4.23 -15.98 -8.39
N ASP A 76 3.53 -17.10 -8.46
CA ASP A 76 4.13 -18.44 -8.45
C ASP A 76 4.96 -18.71 -9.71
N MET A 77 4.45 -18.32 -10.87
CA MET A 77 5.16 -18.49 -12.16
C MET A 77 6.26 -17.45 -12.38
N CYS A 78 6.08 -16.24 -11.83
CA CYS A 78 6.94 -15.09 -12.04
C CYS A 78 7.53 -14.62 -10.69
N GLN A 79 8.31 -15.52 -10.08
CA GLN A 79 8.89 -15.29 -8.76
C GLN A 79 9.87 -14.12 -8.77
N GLY A 80 10.01 -13.46 -7.61
CA GLY A 80 10.98 -12.39 -7.39
C GLY A 80 10.54 -10.99 -7.81
N LEU A 81 9.41 -10.81 -8.52
CA LEU A 81 8.90 -9.48 -8.88
C LEU A 81 8.55 -8.63 -7.66
N SER A 82 8.01 -9.23 -6.62
CA SER A 82 7.74 -8.55 -5.35
C SER A 82 9.00 -8.25 -4.54
N ASP A 83 10.11 -8.95 -4.82
CA ASP A 83 11.35 -8.86 -4.07
C ASP A 83 12.35 -7.85 -4.65
N CYS A 84 11.98 -7.15 -5.71
CA CYS A 84 12.84 -6.17 -6.35
C CYS A 84 12.05 -4.92 -6.78
N TYR A 85 12.77 -3.82 -7.01
CA TYR A 85 12.22 -2.54 -7.44
C TYR A 85 13.18 -1.84 -8.44
N GLY A 86 12.74 -0.74 -9.06
CA GLY A 86 13.52 0.03 -10.02
C GLY A 86 13.94 -0.77 -11.24
N ASP A 87 15.17 -0.59 -11.67
CA ASP A 87 15.72 -1.27 -12.85
C ASP A 87 15.73 -2.80 -12.72
N LYS A 88 15.93 -3.33 -11.52
CA LYS A 88 15.90 -4.79 -11.28
C LYS A 88 14.52 -5.34 -11.56
N PHE A 89 13.47 -4.67 -11.06
CA PHE A 89 12.09 -5.03 -11.34
C PHE A 89 11.80 -4.98 -12.84
N THR A 90 12.14 -3.87 -13.50
CA THR A 90 11.88 -3.64 -14.92
C THR A 90 12.56 -4.72 -15.79
N LYS A 91 13.80 -5.07 -15.49
CA LYS A 91 14.53 -6.13 -16.21
C LYS A 91 13.88 -7.50 -16.02
N LEU A 92 13.53 -7.86 -14.79
CA LEU A 92 12.89 -9.14 -14.48
C LEU A 92 11.50 -9.26 -15.09
N TYR A 93 10.70 -8.19 -15.00
CA TYR A 93 9.38 -8.10 -15.61
C TYR A 93 9.45 -8.30 -17.14
N ASN A 94 10.33 -7.56 -17.82
CA ASN A 94 10.52 -7.68 -19.26
C ASN A 94 11.05 -9.06 -19.66
N HIS A 95 11.88 -9.69 -18.84
CA HIS A 95 12.31 -11.05 -19.06
C HIS A 95 11.12 -12.02 -19.07
N TYR A 96 10.21 -11.95 -18.08
CA TYR A 96 9.02 -12.78 -18.05
C TYR A 96 8.10 -12.54 -19.25
N VAL A 97 7.94 -11.29 -19.66
CA VAL A 97 7.21 -10.94 -20.89
C VAL A 97 7.84 -11.59 -22.12
N SER A 98 9.16 -11.51 -22.28
CA SER A 98 9.89 -12.04 -23.44
C SER A 98 9.79 -13.55 -23.60
N ILE A 99 9.66 -14.28 -22.49
CA ILE A 99 9.51 -15.74 -22.49
C ILE A 99 8.02 -16.19 -22.40
N GLY A 100 7.07 -15.24 -22.52
CA GLY A 100 5.63 -15.54 -22.53
C GLY A 100 5.05 -15.97 -21.18
N LYS A 101 5.71 -15.73 -20.05
CA LYS A 101 5.22 -16.06 -18.71
C LYS A 101 4.28 -14.98 -18.18
N PHE A 102 3.09 -14.87 -18.74
CA PHE A 102 2.02 -14.00 -18.24
C PHE A 102 0.66 -14.68 -18.45
N LYS A 103 -0.33 -14.30 -17.63
CA LYS A 103 -1.69 -14.84 -17.69
C LYS A 103 -2.55 -14.08 -18.71
N SER A 104 -2.42 -12.77 -18.72
CA SER A 104 -3.18 -11.88 -19.62
C SER A 104 -2.45 -10.56 -19.84
N LYS A 105 -2.97 -9.76 -20.75
CA LYS A 105 -2.47 -8.39 -20.99
C LYS A 105 -3.64 -7.41 -21.05
N ILE A 106 -3.39 -6.18 -20.64
CA ILE A 106 -4.29 -5.04 -20.68
C ILE A 106 -3.50 -3.82 -21.12
N LEU A 107 -4.12 -2.79 -21.69
CA LEU A 107 -3.43 -1.51 -21.84
C LEU A 107 -3.20 -0.88 -20.46
N ALA A 108 -1.98 -0.40 -20.20
CA ALA A 108 -1.64 0.17 -18.90
C ALA A 108 -2.57 1.34 -18.53
N ARG A 109 -2.95 2.16 -19.52
CA ARG A 109 -3.87 3.27 -19.34
C ARG A 109 -5.30 2.79 -19.05
N GLU A 110 -5.74 1.69 -19.62
CA GLU A 110 -7.03 1.09 -19.30
C GLU A 110 -7.07 0.61 -17.85
N LEU A 111 -6.03 -0.09 -17.38
CA LEU A 111 -5.92 -0.48 -15.98
C LEU A 111 -5.87 0.75 -15.06
N TRP A 112 -5.16 1.79 -15.44
CA TRP A 112 -5.11 3.04 -14.69
C TRP A 112 -6.50 3.67 -14.53
N TYR A 113 -7.30 3.74 -15.59
CA TYR A 113 -8.68 4.25 -15.49
C TYR A 113 -9.55 3.38 -14.60
N LYS A 114 -9.42 2.05 -14.63
CA LYS A 114 -10.15 1.17 -13.71
C LYS A 114 -9.77 1.41 -12.23
N ILE A 115 -8.50 1.74 -11.96
CA ILE A 115 -8.05 2.14 -10.61
C ILE A 115 -8.73 3.46 -10.20
N LEU A 116 -8.72 4.46 -11.08
CA LEU A 116 -9.37 5.75 -10.81
C LEU A 116 -10.89 5.63 -10.63
N ASP A 117 -11.56 4.82 -11.45
CA ASP A 117 -13.00 4.55 -11.30
C ASP A 117 -13.31 3.91 -9.94
N SER A 118 -12.50 2.95 -9.50
CA SER A 118 -12.63 2.36 -8.16
C SER A 118 -12.44 3.41 -7.07
N GLN A 119 -11.48 4.33 -7.21
CA GLN A 119 -11.27 5.43 -6.26
C GLN A 119 -12.44 6.41 -6.23
N MET A 120 -13.01 6.75 -7.37
CA MET A 120 -14.17 7.65 -7.45
C MET A 120 -15.39 7.03 -6.76
N GLU A 121 -15.60 5.74 -6.90
CA GLU A 121 -16.74 5.04 -6.32
C GLU A 121 -16.57 4.74 -4.82
N THR A 122 -15.37 4.35 -4.40
CA THR A 122 -15.14 3.76 -3.07
C THR A 122 -14.12 4.48 -2.20
N GLY A 123 -13.38 5.44 -2.73
CA GLY A 123 -12.26 6.10 -2.07
C GLY A 123 -10.98 5.24 -1.99
N THR A 124 -11.01 4.02 -2.54
CA THR A 124 -9.88 3.07 -2.57
C THR A 124 -9.68 2.52 -3.98
N PRO A 125 -8.50 1.98 -4.31
CA PRO A 125 -7.32 1.71 -3.47
C PRO A 125 -6.45 2.94 -3.20
N TYR A 126 -5.63 2.88 -2.14
CA TYR A 126 -4.52 3.82 -1.95
C TYR A 126 -3.48 3.63 -3.06
N LEU A 127 -2.77 4.70 -3.42
CA LEU A 127 -1.68 4.64 -4.39
C LEU A 127 -0.35 4.86 -3.67
N CYS A 128 0.48 3.83 -3.66
CA CYS A 128 1.80 3.86 -3.02
C CYS A 128 2.87 3.55 -4.07
N TYR A 129 3.91 4.36 -4.12
CA TYR A 129 4.97 4.26 -5.13
C TYR A 129 6.12 3.40 -4.61
N LYS A 130 6.18 2.15 -5.07
CA LYS A 130 7.12 1.11 -4.63
C LYS A 130 8.57 1.55 -4.72
N ASP A 131 8.97 2.09 -5.85
CA ASP A 131 10.37 2.41 -6.13
C ASP A 131 10.84 3.56 -5.25
N SER A 132 10.07 4.65 -5.18
CA SER A 132 10.37 5.79 -4.31
C SER A 132 10.39 5.42 -2.83
N ALA A 133 9.44 4.58 -2.38
CA ALA A 133 9.38 4.10 -1.01
C ALA A 133 10.65 3.33 -0.63
N ASN A 134 11.09 2.42 -1.49
CA ASN A 134 12.28 1.59 -1.25
C ASN A 134 13.58 2.39 -1.35
N ILE A 135 13.71 3.27 -2.35
CA ILE A 135 14.93 4.08 -2.54
C ILE A 135 15.17 5.04 -1.38
N LYS A 136 14.09 5.62 -0.84
CA LYS A 136 14.18 6.64 0.22
C LYS A 136 14.12 6.07 1.64
N SER A 137 13.85 4.79 1.80
CA SER A 137 13.76 4.17 3.12
C SER A 137 15.13 4.10 3.80
N ASN A 138 15.15 4.43 5.09
CA ASN A 138 16.32 4.22 5.94
C ASN A 138 16.65 2.73 6.19
N GLN A 139 15.73 1.83 5.78
CA GLN A 139 15.86 0.37 5.93
C GLN A 139 16.14 -0.35 4.60
N CYS A 140 16.52 0.38 3.54
CA CYS A 140 16.79 -0.19 2.22
C CYS A 140 17.93 -1.23 2.21
N ASN A 141 18.78 -1.23 3.25
CA ASN A 141 19.83 -2.23 3.46
C ASN A 141 19.33 -3.58 3.99
N LEU A 142 18.12 -3.65 4.53
CA LEU A 142 17.52 -4.87 5.07
C LEU A 142 16.85 -5.71 3.99
N GLY A 143 16.21 -5.07 3.01
CA GLY A 143 15.52 -5.75 1.93
C GLY A 143 14.50 -4.86 1.23
N THR A 144 13.62 -5.48 0.43
CA THR A 144 12.59 -4.77 -0.31
C THR A 144 11.32 -4.64 0.53
N ILE A 145 10.88 -3.39 0.74
CA ILE A 145 9.60 -3.08 1.39
C ILE A 145 8.47 -3.33 0.38
N LYS A 146 7.47 -4.13 0.79
CA LYS A 146 6.42 -4.68 -0.09
C LYS A 146 5.05 -4.08 0.14
N SER A 147 4.88 -3.32 1.21
CA SER A 147 3.59 -2.71 1.60
C SER A 147 3.82 -1.56 2.57
N SER A 148 2.74 -0.86 2.89
CA SER A 148 2.67 0.08 4.00
C SER A 148 1.68 -0.46 5.06
N ASN A 149 1.35 0.34 6.06
CA ASN A 149 0.34 0.04 7.07
C ASN A 149 -1.08 0.44 6.62
N LEU A 150 -2.02 0.46 7.56
CA LEU A 150 -3.44 0.75 7.30
C LEU A 150 -3.68 2.14 6.70
N CYS A 151 -2.97 3.16 7.20
CA CYS A 151 -3.15 4.56 6.80
C CYS A 151 -2.09 5.06 5.81
N THR A 152 -1.19 4.20 5.34
CA THR A 152 -0.12 4.48 4.36
C THR A 152 1.01 5.40 4.81
N GLU A 153 1.08 5.74 6.12
CA GLU A 153 2.11 6.63 6.66
C GLU A 153 3.42 5.92 7.03
N ILE A 154 3.41 4.58 7.14
CA ILE A 154 4.56 3.80 7.59
C ILE A 154 5.20 3.07 6.43
N ILE A 155 6.49 3.26 6.22
CA ILE A 155 7.32 2.59 5.23
C ILE A 155 8.46 1.90 5.95
N GLU A 156 8.21 0.68 6.40
CA GLU A 156 9.15 -0.14 7.18
C GLU A 156 9.28 -1.53 6.60
N TYR A 157 10.48 -2.12 6.77
CA TYR A 157 10.75 -3.47 6.33
C TYR A 157 10.09 -4.51 7.23
N SER A 158 9.49 -5.51 6.62
CA SER A 158 8.96 -6.71 7.28
C SER A 158 9.28 -7.94 6.45
N ASP A 159 9.57 -9.04 7.13
CA ASP A 159 9.73 -10.36 6.52
C ASP A 159 9.15 -11.47 7.42
N LYS A 160 9.49 -12.72 7.13
CA LYS A 160 9.02 -13.88 7.91
C LYS A 160 9.55 -13.91 9.36
N ASP A 161 10.67 -13.25 9.63
CA ASP A 161 11.38 -13.27 10.93
C ASP A 161 11.24 -11.92 11.67
N GLN A 162 10.90 -10.84 10.96
CA GLN A 162 10.82 -9.49 11.51
C GLN A 162 9.51 -8.81 11.10
N THR A 163 8.77 -8.33 12.10
CA THR A 163 7.53 -7.57 11.89
C THR A 163 7.77 -6.10 12.20
N ALA A 164 7.49 -5.23 11.23
CA ALA A 164 7.50 -3.78 11.45
C ALA A 164 6.42 -3.40 12.47
N VAL A 165 6.79 -2.57 13.45
CA VAL A 165 5.90 -2.07 14.49
C VAL A 165 6.11 -0.58 14.64
N CYS A 166 5.01 0.17 14.68
CA CYS A 166 5.03 1.61 14.90
C CYS A 166 4.43 1.97 16.26
N ASN A 167 5.16 2.74 17.06
CA ASN A 167 4.65 3.37 18.26
C ASN A 167 4.07 4.74 17.88
N LEU A 168 2.80 4.96 18.23
CA LEU A 168 2.10 6.20 17.91
C LEU A 168 1.96 7.07 19.16
N ALA A 169 2.27 8.36 19.01
CA ALA A 169 2.04 9.36 20.03
C ALA A 169 1.50 10.65 19.43
N SER A 170 0.74 11.40 20.22
CA SER A 170 0.21 12.70 19.81
C SER A 170 0.36 13.70 20.94
N ILE A 171 0.84 14.90 20.59
CA ILE A 171 1.00 16.02 21.53
C ILE A 171 -0.11 17.03 21.29
N GLY A 172 -0.90 17.32 22.34
CA GLY A 172 -1.99 18.29 22.28
C GLY A 172 -1.48 19.74 22.28
N LEU A 173 -1.21 20.32 21.13
CA LEU A 173 -0.64 21.67 20.97
C LEU A 173 -1.41 22.79 21.70
N PRO A 174 -2.75 22.78 21.85
CA PRO A 174 -3.46 23.81 22.60
C PRO A 174 -3.04 23.93 24.07
N LYS A 175 -2.44 22.90 24.66
CA LYS A 175 -1.92 22.93 26.03
C LYS A 175 -0.73 23.86 26.24
N PHE A 176 -0.03 24.20 25.17
CA PHE A 176 1.15 25.10 25.19
C PHE A 176 0.79 26.55 24.88
N VAL A 177 -0.49 26.89 24.75
CA VAL A 177 -0.93 28.29 24.66
C VAL A 177 -1.08 28.83 26.05
N LYS A 178 -0.29 29.88 26.36
CA LYS A 178 -0.33 30.59 27.65
C LYS A 178 -1.59 31.46 27.77
N LYS A 179 -1.88 31.92 29.00
CA LYS A 179 -3.05 32.77 29.26
C LYS A 179 -3.02 34.11 28.51
N ASP A 180 -1.84 34.60 28.18
CA ASP A 180 -1.61 35.83 27.42
C ASP A 180 -1.71 35.63 25.89
N GLY A 181 -2.02 34.41 25.44
CA GLY A 181 -2.13 34.05 24.03
C GLY A 181 -0.79 33.73 23.36
N THR A 182 0.34 33.81 24.06
CA THR A 182 1.64 33.38 23.53
C THR A 182 1.79 31.87 23.58
N PHE A 183 2.68 31.31 22.75
CA PHE A 183 2.92 29.86 22.67
C PHE A 183 4.22 29.52 23.46
N ASP A 184 4.13 28.44 24.27
CA ASP A 184 5.26 27.95 25.08
C ASP A 184 6.09 26.93 24.29
N TYR A 185 7.06 27.42 23.52
CA TYR A 185 7.94 26.55 22.73
C TYR A 185 8.93 25.76 23.60
N GLU A 186 9.30 26.28 24.76
CA GLU A 186 10.24 25.60 25.65
C GLU A 186 9.60 24.37 26.29
N GLU A 187 8.36 24.51 26.78
CA GLU A 187 7.60 23.40 27.32
C GLU A 187 7.26 22.36 26.24
N LEU A 188 6.87 22.80 25.04
CA LEU A 188 6.65 21.87 23.91
C LEU A 188 7.93 21.09 23.61
N HIS A 189 9.08 21.74 23.59
CA HIS A 189 10.36 21.08 23.33
C HIS A 189 10.69 20.04 24.41
N ALA A 190 10.47 20.37 25.67
CA ALA A 190 10.69 19.46 26.80
C ALA A 190 9.78 18.23 26.71
N VAL A 191 8.49 18.43 26.43
CA VAL A 191 7.52 17.34 26.24
C VAL A 191 7.85 16.48 25.01
N ALA A 192 8.22 17.10 23.89
CA ALA A 192 8.59 16.37 22.68
C ALA A 192 9.80 15.44 22.90
N LYS A 193 10.77 15.87 23.68
CA LYS A 193 11.93 15.03 24.08
C LYS A 193 11.53 13.80 24.90
N ILE A 194 10.50 13.93 25.74
CA ILE A 194 10.02 12.82 26.58
C ILE A 194 9.23 11.81 25.72
N VAL A 195 8.47 12.32 24.72
CA VAL A 195 7.62 11.51 23.85
C VAL A 195 8.45 10.74 22.83
N ALA A 196 9.53 11.32 22.29
CA ALA A 196 10.44 10.68 21.32
C ALA A 196 11.37 9.67 21.99
#